data_9f5b79ecd25151e96df8eba95a9d0b15
#
_entry.id   9f5b79ecd25151e96df8eba95a9d0b15
#
_cell.length_a   1.000
_cell.length_b   1.000
_cell.length_c   1.000
_cell.angle_alpha   90.00
_cell.angle_beta   90.00
_cell.angle_gamma   90.00
#
_symmetry.space_group_name_H-M   'P 1'
#
loop_
_entity.id
_entity.type
_entity.pdbx_description
1 polymer ?
#
loop_
_entity_poly.entity_id
_entity_poly.type
_entity_poly.pdbx_seq_one_letter_code
_entity_poly.pdbx_strand_id
1 'polypeptide(L)'
;IRDSCMPPQVRTSKPVVHISLNPHPDDRLDDTELTAIAEEYLARLGYGDQPYAVFKHEDIDRHHLHIVTLCVDGQGKKIGDSFIRRRSKNITRALEQKYGLHTAERKLQIQHEPPRRVDAAAGDVKKQIGNVLKGISGRYKFQTLGEYRALLALYNATVEECRGEVRGREYGGFVYSALDGEGNKAGTPIKASRFGKRYGYEAFGRWCAASKEQIKERKLGDMTKATAMAALRRTKDRAEFITLLRTKGVDVVLRETDTGRIYGATFIDHRTGCVLNGSRLGKELSANALQTHFEPPLPGVPVSISFPLADTPDTGQQVQTPFDDDTIAGGWGLFLSLIHI
;
A
#
# COMPACT_ATOMS: atom_id res chain seq x y z
N ILE A 1 -12.64 -0.06 38.42
CA ILE A 1 -11.48 -0.98 38.33
C ILE A 1 -10.21 -0.30 38.82
N ARG A 2 -9.82 0.86 38.26
CA ARG A 2 -8.57 1.51 38.61
C ARG A 2 -8.47 1.86 40.09
N ASP A 3 -9.47 2.49 40.61
CA ASP A 3 -9.43 3.03 42.00
C ASP A 3 -9.80 1.99 43.07
N SER A 4 -10.59 0.97 42.70
CA SER A 4 -11.08 -0.04 43.65
C SER A 4 -10.31 -1.35 43.68
N CYS A 5 -9.57 -1.66 42.58
CA CYS A 5 -8.90 -2.96 42.42
C CYS A 5 -7.40 -2.84 42.21
N MET A 6 -6.83 -1.63 42.30
CA MET A 6 -5.41 -1.42 42.07
C MET A 6 -4.58 -1.89 43.28
N PRO A 7 -3.58 -2.78 43.07
CA PRO A 7 -2.65 -3.15 44.11
C PRO A 7 -1.84 -1.95 44.65
N PRO A 8 -1.45 -1.93 45.93
CA PRO A 8 -0.78 -0.77 46.53
C PRO A 8 0.62 -0.48 46.00
N GLN A 9 1.30 -1.44 45.35
CA GLN A 9 2.69 -1.33 44.85
C GLN A 9 2.81 -1.53 43.34
N VAL A 10 2.08 -0.74 42.55
CA VAL A 10 2.15 -0.85 41.08
C VAL A 10 3.42 -0.21 40.54
N ARG A 11 4.24 -1.00 39.82
CA ARG A 11 5.51 -0.56 39.21
C ARG A 11 5.39 -0.07 37.76
N THR A 12 4.23 -0.20 37.15
CA THR A 12 3.99 0.26 35.77
C THR A 12 3.15 1.53 35.74
N SER A 13 3.48 2.46 34.86
CA SER A 13 2.71 3.69 34.65
C SER A 13 1.36 3.45 33.95
N LYS A 14 1.19 2.29 33.31
CA LYS A 14 -0.02 1.91 32.54
C LYS A 14 -0.53 0.55 32.99
N PRO A 15 -1.16 0.44 34.14
CA PRO A 15 -1.61 -0.84 34.69
C PRO A 15 -2.92 -1.34 34.08
N VAL A 16 -3.65 -0.51 33.34
CA VAL A 16 -4.94 -0.84 32.72
C VAL A 16 -4.73 -1.23 31.27
N VAL A 17 -5.34 -2.33 30.85
CA VAL A 17 -5.39 -2.80 29.45
C VAL A 17 -6.84 -2.74 28.98
N HIS A 18 -7.02 -2.24 27.76
CA HIS A 18 -8.26 -2.26 27.03
C HIS A 18 -8.13 -3.20 25.84
N ILE A 19 -9.03 -4.17 25.75
CA ILE A 19 -9.07 -5.18 24.70
C ILE A 19 -10.40 -5.02 23.96
N SER A 20 -10.39 -5.11 22.63
CA SER A 20 -11.60 -5.17 21.82
C SER A 20 -11.67 -6.52 21.10
N LEU A 21 -12.77 -7.25 21.32
CA LEU A 21 -13.09 -8.48 20.58
C LEU A 21 -14.22 -8.18 19.60
N ASN A 22 -13.98 -8.50 18.33
CA ASN A 22 -14.90 -8.17 17.24
C ASN A 22 -15.26 -9.46 16.47
N PRO A 23 -16.35 -10.15 16.84
CA PRO A 23 -16.87 -11.28 16.08
C PRO A 23 -17.21 -10.90 14.64
N HIS A 24 -17.29 -11.90 13.74
CA HIS A 24 -17.74 -11.65 12.37
C HIS A 24 -19.19 -11.13 12.37
N PRO A 25 -19.60 -10.23 11.47
CA PRO A 25 -20.97 -9.69 11.44
C PRO A 25 -22.06 -10.77 11.29
N ASP A 26 -21.73 -11.89 10.69
CA ASP A 26 -22.65 -13.02 10.51
C ASP A 26 -22.73 -13.93 11.73
N ASP A 27 -21.86 -13.76 12.74
CA ASP A 27 -21.91 -14.48 13.99
C ASP A 27 -22.99 -13.87 14.88
N ARG A 28 -24.02 -14.66 15.18
CA ARG A 28 -25.08 -14.26 16.12
C ARG A 28 -24.82 -14.90 17.47
N LEU A 29 -24.22 -14.11 18.36
CA LEU A 29 -23.86 -14.52 19.71
C LEU A 29 -24.79 -13.82 20.72
N ASP A 30 -25.29 -14.57 21.67
CA ASP A 30 -26.02 -14.02 22.81
C ASP A 30 -25.04 -13.48 23.88
N ASP A 31 -25.59 -12.83 24.91
CA ASP A 31 -24.77 -12.21 25.94
C ASP A 31 -24.02 -13.23 26.82
N THR A 32 -24.57 -14.44 26.95
CA THR A 32 -23.93 -15.55 27.68
C THR A 32 -22.72 -16.06 26.92
N GLU A 33 -22.86 -16.29 25.61
CA GLU A 33 -21.79 -16.73 24.73
C GLU A 33 -20.68 -15.69 24.62
N LEU A 34 -21.05 -14.41 24.48
CA LEU A 34 -20.12 -13.31 24.44
C LEU A 34 -19.31 -13.20 25.74
N THR A 35 -19.97 -13.37 26.89
CA THR A 35 -19.32 -13.36 28.22
C THR A 35 -18.36 -14.55 28.33
N ALA A 36 -18.79 -15.75 27.98
CA ALA A 36 -17.96 -16.96 28.03
C ALA A 36 -16.70 -16.83 27.13
N ILE A 37 -16.85 -16.25 25.94
CA ILE A 37 -15.72 -15.99 25.03
C ILE A 37 -14.76 -14.97 25.65
N ALA A 38 -15.26 -13.90 26.28
CA ALA A 38 -14.42 -12.88 26.90
C ALA A 38 -13.62 -13.45 28.09
N GLU A 39 -14.26 -14.24 28.94
CA GLU A 39 -13.63 -14.91 30.09
C GLU A 39 -12.56 -15.89 29.65
N GLU A 40 -12.88 -16.77 28.72
CA GLU A 40 -11.94 -17.72 28.18
C GLU A 40 -10.74 -17.03 27.46
N TYR A 41 -11.00 -15.96 26.76
CA TYR A 41 -9.95 -15.14 26.15
C TYR A 41 -9.01 -14.57 27.21
N LEU A 42 -9.54 -13.96 28.27
CA LEU A 42 -8.75 -13.43 29.39
C LEU A 42 -7.92 -14.51 30.06
N ALA A 43 -8.53 -15.66 30.37
CA ALA A 43 -7.85 -16.78 31.00
C ALA A 43 -6.66 -17.26 30.15
N ARG A 44 -6.87 -17.49 28.86
CA ARG A 44 -5.79 -17.93 27.93
C ARG A 44 -4.73 -16.86 27.71
N LEU A 45 -5.07 -15.59 27.79
CA LEU A 45 -4.11 -14.49 27.67
C LEU A 45 -3.27 -14.30 28.93
N GLY A 46 -3.68 -14.88 30.07
CA GLY A 46 -3.02 -14.80 31.37
C GLY A 46 -3.58 -13.70 32.27
N TYR A 47 -4.79 -13.25 32.00
CA TYR A 47 -5.51 -12.23 32.81
C TYR A 47 -6.76 -12.80 33.50
N GLY A 48 -6.92 -14.13 33.58
CA GLY A 48 -8.10 -14.79 34.14
C GLY A 48 -8.36 -14.46 35.60
N ASP A 49 -7.31 -14.24 36.38
CA ASP A 49 -7.43 -13.91 37.84
C ASP A 49 -7.50 -12.41 38.09
N GLN A 50 -7.54 -11.59 37.03
CA GLN A 50 -7.58 -10.15 37.17
C GLN A 50 -9.02 -9.62 37.21
N PRO A 51 -9.27 -8.54 37.96
CA PRO A 51 -10.57 -7.88 37.90
C PRO A 51 -10.78 -7.33 36.47
N TYR A 52 -11.95 -7.57 35.91
CA TYR A 52 -12.30 -7.10 34.58
C TYR A 52 -13.72 -6.53 34.51
N ALA A 53 -13.96 -5.73 33.47
CA ALA A 53 -15.31 -5.31 33.08
C ALA A 53 -15.46 -5.54 31.57
N VAL A 54 -16.61 -6.07 31.17
CA VAL A 54 -16.96 -6.30 29.77
C VAL A 54 -18.11 -5.39 29.40
N PHE A 55 -17.97 -4.67 28.30
CA PHE A 55 -18.99 -3.78 27.74
C PHE A 55 -19.33 -4.28 26.35
N LYS A 56 -20.59 -4.56 26.11
CA LYS A 56 -21.14 -4.83 24.79
C LYS A 56 -21.48 -3.51 24.11
N HIS A 57 -21.02 -3.32 22.90
CA HIS A 57 -21.33 -2.16 22.07
C HIS A 57 -22.08 -2.58 20.80
N GLU A 58 -23.05 -1.76 20.41
CA GLU A 58 -23.93 -1.95 19.25
C GLU A 58 -24.00 -0.69 18.38
N ASP A 59 -22.96 0.15 18.43
CA ASP A 59 -22.87 1.43 17.74
C ASP A 59 -22.47 1.32 16.25
N ILE A 60 -22.16 0.10 15.80
CA ILE A 60 -21.87 -0.24 14.40
C ILE A 60 -22.69 -1.49 14.03
N ASP A 61 -22.78 -1.80 12.74
CA ASP A 61 -23.58 -2.93 12.21
C ASP A 61 -23.20 -4.34 12.73
N ARG A 62 -22.41 -4.40 13.80
CA ARG A 62 -21.98 -5.65 14.46
C ARG A 62 -21.81 -5.45 15.96
N HIS A 63 -22.13 -6.48 16.72
CA HIS A 63 -21.79 -6.52 18.14
C HIS A 63 -20.29 -6.63 18.34
N HIS A 64 -19.74 -5.88 19.30
CA HIS A 64 -18.36 -6.00 19.71
C HIS A 64 -18.21 -5.78 21.19
N LEU A 65 -17.18 -6.41 21.77
CA LEU A 65 -16.90 -6.33 23.18
C LEU A 65 -15.70 -5.44 23.45
N HIS A 66 -15.81 -4.62 24.48
CA HIS A 66 -14.70 -3.94 25.10
C HIS A 66 -14.45 -4.53 26.48
N ILE A 67 -13.25 -5.05 26.70
CA ILE A 67 -12.82 -5.62 27.97
C ILE A 67 -11.79 -4.68 28.58
N VAL A 68 -12.01 -4.26 29.79
CA VAL A 68 -11.07 -3.46 30.57
C VAL A 68 -10.58 -4.31 31.71
N THR A 69 -9.26 -4.48 31.85
CA THR A 69 -8.64 -5.29 32.92
C THR A 69 -7.32 -4.70 33.38
N LEU A 70 -6.71 -5.28 34.43
CA LEU A 70 -5.40 -4.90 34.92
C LEU A 70 -4.31 -5.82 34.28
N CYS A 71 -3.17 -5.24 33.93
CA CYS A 71 -1.99 -5.99 33.49
C CYS A 71 -0.95 -6.19 34.59
N VAL A 72 -1.37 -6.12 35.84
CA VAL A 72 -0.53 -6.33 37.01
C VAL A 72 -1.20 -7.35 37.95
N ASP A 73 -0.38 -8.20 38.55
CA ASP A 73 -0.85 -9.17 39.57
C ASP A 73 -1.18 -8.50 40.91
N GLY A 74 -1.69 -9.28 41.88
CA GLY A 74 -2.03 -8.79 43.21
C GLY A 74 -0.86 -8.16 43.97
N GLN A 75 0.38 -8.37 43.52
CA GLN A 75 1.61 -7.79 44.08
C GLN A 75 2.08 -6.55 43.29
N GLY A 76 1.32 -6.07 42.32
CA GLY A 76 1.66 -4.91 41.50
C GLY A 76 2.74 -5.17 40.44
N LYS A 77 3.13 -6.43 40.23
CA LYS A 77 4.07 -6.83 39.21
C LYS A 77 3.36 -6.99 37.85
N LYS A 78 3.98 -6.50 36.78
CA LYS A 78 3.41 -6.60 35.44
C LYS A 78 3.34 -8.07 34.99
N ILE A 79 2.15 -8.48 34.55
CA ILE A 79 1.92 -9.76 33.88
C ILE A 79 2.61 -9.76 32.53
N GLY A 80 3.25 -10.88 32.16
CA GLY A 80 4.06 -10.98 30.95
C GLY A 80 3.26 -10.70 29.66
N ASP A 81 3.65 -9.64 28.96
CA ASP A 81 3.03 -9.21 27.68
C ASP A 81 3.90 -9.53 26.46
N SER A 82 4.94 -10.32 26.65
CA SER A 82 5.81 -10.74 25.54
C SER A 82 4.99 -11.42 24.43
N PHE A 83 5.18 -10.94 23.20
CA PHE A 83 4.45 -11.42 22.01
C PHE A 83 2.92 -11.42 22.14
N ILE A 84 2.36 -10.54 22.96
CA ILE A 84 0.92 -10.49 23.28
C ILE A 84 0.04 -10.50 22.03
N ARG A 85 0.40 -9.78 20.97
CA ARG A 85 -0.33 -9.77 19.69
C ARG A 85 -0.36 -11.14 19.00
N ARG A 86 0.75 -11.88 19.04
CA ARG A 86 0.82 -13.23 18.47
C ARG A 86 0.02 -14.22 19.30
N ARG A 87 0.12 -14.13 20.62
CA ARG A 87 -0.67 -14.95 21.57
C ARG A 87 -2.15 -14.69 21.38
N SER A 88 -2.57 -13.43 21.37
CA SER A 88 -3.94 -13.00 21.12
C SER A 88 -4.50 -13.59 19.82
N LYS A 89 -3.77 -13.47 18.71
CA LYS A 89 -4.20 -14.03 17.42
C LYS A 89 -4.37 -15.57 17.47
N ASN A 90 -3.51 -16.28 18.16
CA ASN A 90 -3.64 -17.73 18.31
C ASN A 90 -4.84 -18.10 19.19
N ILE A 91 -5.10 -17.30 20.24
CA ILE A 91 -6.24 -17.52 21.13
C ILE A 91 -7.55 -17.30 20.37
N THR A 92 -7.67 -16.20 19.61
CA THR A 92 -8.91 -15.93 18.85
C THR A 92 -9.19 -17.01 17.81
N ARG A 93 -8.20 -17.50 17.09
CA ARG A 93 -8.38 -18.63 16.15
C ARG A 93 -8.88 -19.90 16.85
N ALA A 94 -8.35 -20.19 18.05
CA ALA A 94 -8.82 -21.33 18.82
C ALA A 94 -10.25 -21.15 19.35
N LEU A 95 -10.63 -19.90 19.71
CA LEU A 95 -12.00 -19.57 20.11
C LEU A 95 -12.96 -19.64 18.91
N GLU A 96 -12.58 -19.10 17.76
CA GLU A 96 -13.35 -19.23 16.51
C GLU A 96 -13.67 -20.69 16.18
N GLN A 97 -12.69 -21.57 16.29
CA GLN A 97 -12.89 -23.01 16.06
C GLN A 97 -13.76 -23.65 17.13
N LYS A 98 -13.56 -23.32 18.40
CA LYS A 98 -14.31 -23.90 19.53
C LYS A 98 -15.78 -23.54 19.50
N TYR A 99 -16.08 -22.28 19.20
CA TYR A 99 -17.45 -21.73 19.21
C TYR A 99 -18.11 -21.78 17.81
N GLY A 100 -17.45 -22.37 16.82
CA GLY A 100 -17.99 -22.49 15.46
C GLY A 100 -18.19 -21.15 14.75
N LEU A 101 -17.37 -20.14 15.09
CA LEU A 101 -17.49 -18.79 14.56
C LEU A 101 -16.83 -18.67 13.18
N HIS A 102 -17.28 -17.69 12.42
CA HIS A 102 -16.61 -17.30 11.19
C HIS A 102 -15.22 -16.77 11.49
N THR A 103 -14.24 -17.21 10.72
CA THR A 103 -12.87 -16.73 10.90
C THR A 103 -12.79 -15.24 10.61
N ALA A 104 -12.39 -14.46 11.62
CA ALA A 104 -12.11 -13.04 11.48
C ALA A 104 -10.83 -12.76 10.66
N GLU A 105 -10.08 -13.81 10.29
CA GLU A 105 -9.13 -13.64 9.21
C GLU A 105 -9.92 -13.13 8.01
N ARG A 106 -9.77 -11.82 7.77
CA ARG A 106 -9.95 -11.37 6.40
C ARG A 106 -9.16 -12.38 5.58
N LYS A 107 -9.82 -13.40 5.00
CA LYS A 107 -9.46 -13.79 3.66
C LYS A 107 -9.30 -12.43 3.04
N LEU A 108 -8.09 -12.06 2.68
CA LEU A 108 -7.90 -11.08 1.66
C LEU A 108 -8.69 -11.64 0.47
N GLN A 109 -10.00 -11.53 0.50
CA GLN A 109 -10.72 -11.14 -0.68
C GLN A 109 -10.01 -9.83 -0.97
N ILE A 110 -8.96 -9.98 -1.74
CA ILE A 110 -8.49 -8.93 -2.60
C ILE A 110 -9.76 -8.63 -3.37
N GLN A 111 -10.59 -7.74 -2.83
CA GLN A 111 -11.60 -7.08 -3.60
C GLN A 111 -10.77 -6.41 -4.67
N HIS A 112 -10.80 -7.04 -5.85
CA HIS A 112 -10.03 -6.63 -7.02
C HIS A 112 -10.61 -5.35 -7.61
N GLU A 113 -11.34 -4.58 -6.81
CA GLU A 113 -11.69 -3.24 -7.20
C GLU A 113 -10.40 -2.43 -7.32
N PRO A 114 -10.14 -1.86 -8.48
CA PRO A 114 -9.01 -0.99 -8.64
C PRO A 114 -9.15 0.16 -7.65
N PRO A 115 -8.04 0.61 -7.03
CA PRO A 115 -8.11 1.74 -6.12
C PRO A 115 -8.72 2.96 -6.84
N ARG A 116 -9.46 3.78 -6.11
CA ARG A 116 -10.00 5.02 -6.66
C ARG A 116 -8.86 5.98 -6.97
N ARG A 117 -9.03 6.76 -8.02
CA ARG A 117 -8.09 7.83 -8.37
C ARG A 117 -8.04 8.87 -7.27
N VAL A 118 -6.86 9.43 -7.04
CA VAL A 118 -6.67 10.53 -6.10
C VAL A 118 -7.34 11.77 -6.68
N ASP A 119 -8.12 12.43 -5.87
CA ASP A 119 -8.70 13.76 -6.13
C ASP A 119 -8.09 14.74 -5.11
N ALA A 120 -7.20 15.58 -5.60
CA ALA A 120 -6.51 16.56 -4.76
C ALA A 120 -7.46 17.63 -4.18
N ALA A 121 -8.58 17.88 -4.85
CA ALA A 121 -9.58 18.87 -4.41
C ALA A 121 -10.51 18.31 -3.31
N ALA A 122 -10.73 17.00 -3.28
CA ALA A 122 -11.63 16.36 -2.30
C ALA A 122 -11.06 16.27 -0.87
N GLY A 123 -9.84 16.74 -0.62
CA GLY A 123 -9.20 16.71 0.70
C GLY A 123 -8.64 15.34 1.08
N ASP A 124 -8.02 15.26 2.26
CA ASP A 124 -7.35 14.06 2.80
C ASP A 124 -6.49 13.27 1.78
N VAL A 125 -5.70 14.02 1.00
CA VAL A 125 -4.81 13.49 -0.06
C VAL A 125 -3.94 12.36 0.46
N LYS A 126 -3.46 12.46 1.72
CA LYS A 126 -2.65 11.41 2.35
C LYS A 126 -3.41 10.08 2.43
N LYS A 127 -4.66 10.09 2.87
CA LYS A 127 -5.47 8.87 2.98
C LYS A 127 -5.76 8.29 1.60
N GLN A 128 -6.07 9.13 0.62
CA GLN A 128 -6.31 8.71 -0.76
C GLN A 128 -5.07 8.05 -1.36
N ILE A 129 -3.87 8.68 -1.31
CA ILE A 129 -2.62 8.07 -1.76
C ILE A 129 -2.35 6.77 -0.99
N GLY A 130 -2.55 6.74 0.33
CA GLY A 130 -2.40 5.55 1.14
C GLY A 130 -3.29 4.38 0.68
N ASN A 131 -4.51 4.67 0.24
CA ASN A 131 -5.42 3.66 -0.32
C ASN A 131 -4.93 3.15 -1.68
N VAL A 132 -4.43 4.04 -2.56
CA VAL A 132 -3.80 3.64 -3.83
C VAL A 132 -2.61 2.71 -3.55
N LEU A 133 -1.69 3.10 -2.67
CA LEU A 133 -0.52 2.30 -2.32
C LEU A 133 -0.89 0.91 -1.77
N LYS A 134 -1.94 0.82 -0.96
CA LYS A 134 -2.47 -0.46 -0.46
C LYS A 134 -3.06 -1.31 -1.60
N GLY A 135 -3.85 -0.71 -2.48
CA GLY A 135 -4.52 -1.40 -3.57
C GLY A 135 -3.56 -1.95 -4.63
N ILE A 136 -2.44 -1.27 -4.89
CA ILE A 136 -1.42 -1.74 -5.84
C ILE A 136 -0.42 -2.73 -5.22
N SER A 137 -0.23 -2.65 -3.89
CA SER A 137 0.75 -3.47 -3.17
C SER A 137 0.40 -4.95 -3.24
N GLY A 138 1.36 -5.77 -3.70
CA GLY A 138 1.20 -7.22 -3.85
C GLY A 138 0.44 -7.66 -5.12
N ARG A 139 -0.31 -6.75 -5.77
CA ARG A 139 -1.03 -7.02 -7.01
C ARG A 139 -0.14 -6.84 -8.22
N TYR A 140 0.56 -5.71 -8.31
CA TYR A 140 1.37 -5.37 -9.48
C TYR A 140 2.84 -5.74 -9.30
N LYS A 141 3.49 -6.10 -10.41
CA LYS A 141 4.90 -6.44 -10.51
C LYS A 141 5.54 -5.51 -11.53
N PHE A 142 6.59 -4.83 -11.10
CA PHE A 142 7.36 -3.87 -11.89
C PHE A 142 8.85 -3.98 -11.51
N GLN A 143 9.72 -3.48 -12.35
CA GLN A 143 11.16 -3.64 -12.19
C GLN A 143 11.91 -2.31 -12.05
N THR A 144 11.26 -1.20 -12.35
CA THR A 144 11.88 0.13 -12.36
C THR A 144 10.99 1.19 -11.73
N LEU A 145 11.59 2.29 -11.29
CA LEU A 145 10.85 3.44 -10.77
C LEU A 145 9.95 4.07 -11.84
N GLY A 146 10.39 4.09 -13.10
CA GLY A 146 9.58 4.59 -14.21
C GLY A 146 8.30 3.77 -14.43
N GLU A 147 8.38 2.45 -14.33
CA GLU A 147 7.21 1.56 -14.40
C GLU A 147 6.27 1.78 -13.21
N TYR A 148 6.83 1.97 -12.01
CA TYR A 148 6.05 2.26 -10.81
C TYR A 148 5.35 3.63 -10.90
N ARG A 149 6.05 4.67 -11.41
CA ARG A 149 5.45 5.99 -11.67
C ARG A 149 4.29 5.91 -12.66
N ALA A 150 4.46 5.17 -13.75
CA ALA A 150 3.40 4.97 -14.75
C ALA A 150 2.17 4.28 -14.14
N LEU A 151 2.37 3.28 -13.28
CA LEU A 151 1.27 2.65 -12.54
C LEU A 151 0.56 3.63 -11.61
N LEU A 152 1.30 4.43 -10.85
CA LEU A 152 0.73 5.43 -9.94
C LEU A 152 -0.03 6.53 -10.70
N ALA A 153 0.45 6.93 -11.86
CA ALA A 153 -0.17 7.98 -12.68
C ALA A 153 -1.60 7.60 -13.12
N LEU A 154 -1.90 6.32 -13.32
CA LEU A 154 -3.30 5.87 -13.57
C LEU A 154 -4.26 6.22 -12.44
N TYR A 155 -3.73 6.43 -11.24
CA TYR A 155 -4.50 6.76 -10.04
C TYR A 155 -4.28 8.20 -9.57
N ASN A 156 -3.82 9.09 -10.46
CA ASN A 156 -3.51 10.49 -10.17
C ASN A 156 -2.51 10.64 -8.99
N ALA A 157 -1.51 9.80 -8.95
CA ALA A 157 -0.43 9.87 -7.96
C ALA A 157 0.93 9.70 -8.63
N THR A 158 1.97 10.19 -7.97
CA THR A 158 3.35 9.99 -8.43
C THR A 158 4.29 9.79 -7.26
N VAL A 159 5.52 9.35 -7.55
CA VAL A 159 6.58 9.15 -6.57
C VAL A 159 7.89 9.72 -7.10
N GLU A 160 8.66 10.36 -6.24
CA GLU A 160 9.98 10.88 -6.54
C GLU A 160 11.01 10.32 -5.57
N GLU A 161 12.18 10.08 -6.11
CA GLU A 161 13.34 9.71 -5.31
C GLU A 161 14.02 10.99 -4.82
N CYS A 162 14.22 11.07 -3.50
CA CYS A 162 14.99 12.11 -2.86
C CYS A 162 16.28 11.49 -2.32
N ARG A 163 17.42 12.00 -2.72
CA ARG A 163 18.73 11.62 -2.18
C ARG A 163 19.29 12.79 -1.40
N GLY A 164 19.97 12.52 -0.34
CA GLY A 164 20.63 13.52 0.47
C GLY A 164 21.65 12.90 1.39
N GLU A 165 22.38 13.74 2.09
CA GLU A 165 23.36 13.34 3.09
C GLU A 165 22.99 13.97 4.45
N VAL A 166 23.00 13.16 5.51
CA VAL A 166 22.80 13.61 6.89
C VAL A 166 23.93 13.07 7.74
N ARG A 167 24.69 13.95 8.34
CA ARG A 167 25.82 13.61 9.22
C ARG A 167 26.83 12.65 8.56
N GLY A 168 27.21 12.91 7.31
CA GLY A 168 28.17 12.10 6.56
C GLY A 168 27.61 10.74 6.06
N ARG A 169 26.29 10.51 6.15
CA ARG A 169 25.65 9.31 5.63
C ARG A 169 24.66 9.66 4.53
N GLU A 170 24.87 9.06 3.38
CA GLU A 170 23.91 9.15 2.29
C GLU A 170 22.59 8.47 2.65
N TYR A 171 21.48 9.07 2.29
CA TYR A 171 20.16 8.46 2.41
C TYR A 171 19.39 8.56 1.10
N GLY A 172 18.63 7.52 0.79
CA GLY A 172 17.62 7.52 -0.26
C GLY A 172 16.22 7.49 0.35
N GLY A 173 15.33 8.31 -0.16
CA GLY A 173 13.94 8.37 0.29
C GLY A 173 12.98 8.54 -0.87
N PHE A 174 11.70 8.28 -0.61
CA PHE A 174 10.62 8.58 -1.54
C PHE A 174 9.69 9.64 -0.97
N VAL A 175 9.20 10.49 -1.87
CA VAL A 175 8.06 11.37 -1.63
C VAL A 175 6.96 11.05 -2.64
N TYR A 176 5.72 11.07 -2.18
CA TYR A 176 4.54 10.84 -2.99
C TYR A 176 3.76 12.13 -3.14
N SER A 177 3.24 12.39 -4.32
CA SER A 177 2.41 13.56 -4.61
C SER A 177 1.13 13.13 -5.33
N ALA A 178 0.03 13.86 -5.13
CA ALA A 178 -1.11 13.78 -6.00
C ALA A 178 -0.79 14.45 -7.35
N LEU A 179 -1.49 14.04 -8.39
CA LEU A 179 -1.49 14.69 -9.69
C LEU A 179 -2.87 15.33 -9.93
N ASP A 180 -2.91 16.47 -10.60
CA ASP A 180 -4.11 17.08 -11.11
C ASP A 180 -4.60 16.43 -12.42
N GLY A 181 -5.65 16.98 -13.04
CA GLY A 181 -6.19 16.48 -14.30
C GLY A 181 -5.25 16.63 -15.49
N GLU A 182 -4.23 17.48 -15.39
CA GLU A 182 -3.22 17.73 -16.42
C GLU A 182 -1.94 16.93 -16.18
N GLY A 183 -1.85 16.19 -15.06
CA GLY A 183 -0.69 15.39 -14.68
C GLY A 183 0.38 16.19 -13.92
N ASN A 184 0.13 17.44 -13.53
CA ASN A 184 1.02 18.23 -12.70
C ASN A 184 0.86 17.84 -11.23
N LYS A 185 1.91 18.06 -10.44
CA LYS A 185 1.86 17.82 -9.00
C LYS A 185 0.91 18.79 -8.31
N ALA A 186 0.01 18.25 -7.51
CA ALA A 186 -0.96 19.01 -6.72
C ALA A 186 -0.70 18.81 -5.23
N GLY A 187 -0.64 19.91 -4.49
CA GLY A 187 -0.45 19.90 -3.04
C GLY A 187 0.97 19.62 -2.58
N THR A 188 1.14 19.42 -1.28
CA THR A 188 2.45 19.20 -0.65
C THR A 188 2.89 17.75 -0.79
N PRO A 189 4.14 17.47 -1.24
CA PRO A 189 4.69 16.12 -1.28
C PRO A 189 4.73 15.47 0.10
N ILE A 190 4.40 14.17 0.16
CA ILE A 190 4.28 13.42 1.41
C ILE A 190 5.39 12.38 1.49
N LYS A 191 6.23 12.44 2.54
CA LYS A 191 7.32 11.47 2.76
C LYS A 191 6.77 10.04 2.86
N ALA A 192 7.44 9.08 2.23
CA ALA A 192 7.06 7.66 2.24
C ALA A 192 6.92 7.08 3.67
N SER A 193 7.72 7.57 4.62
CA SER A 193 7.65 7.18 6.03
C SER A 193 6.27 7.42 6.66
N ARG A 194 5.50 8.39 6.15
CA ARG A 194 4.13 8.68 6.61
C ARG A 194 3.11 7.62 6.20
N PHE A 195 3.44 6.77 5.22
CA PHE A 195 2.64 5.63 4.76
C PHE A 195 3.12 4.29 5.32
N GLY A 196 4.33 4.26 5.89
CA GLY A 196 4.96 3.10 6.50
C GLY A 196 6.18 2.59 5.73
N LYS A 197 7.05 1.85 6.43
CA LYS A 197 8.34 1.36 5.93
C LYS A 197 8.23 0.54 4.63
N ARG A 198 7.10 -0.14 4.40
CA ARG A 198 6.87 -0.96 3.19
C ARG A 198 6.78 -0.17 1.89
N TYR A 199 6.59 1.15 1.95
CA TYR A 199 6.48 2.03 0.79
C TYR A 199 7.72 2.91 0.59
N GLY A 200 8.76 2.69 1.39
CA GLY A 200 10.02 3.42 1.30
C GLY A 200 10.97 2.85 0.26
N TYR A 201 12.07 3.58 0.04
CA TYR A 201 13.10 3.31 -0.96
C TYR A 201 13.67 1.88 -0.89
N GLU A 202 14.09 1.42 0.31
CA GLU A 202 14.63 0.08 0.48
C GLU A 202 13.61 -1.03 0.19
N ALA A 203 12.35 -0.83 0.61
CA ALA A 203 11.29 -1.80 0.36
C ALA A 203 10.96 -1.89 -1.13
N PHE A 204 11.03 -0.77 -1.85
CA PHE A 204 10.87 -0.72 -3.29
C PHE A 204 11.93 -1.54 -4.02
N GLY A 205 13.21 -1.45 -3.61
CA GLY A 205 14.28 -2.27 -4.19
C GLY A 205 13.99 -3.78 -4.06
N ARG A 206 13.57 -4.21 -2.87
CA ARG A 206 13.15 -5.62 -2.64
C ARG A 206 11.92 -6.01 -3.48
N TRP A 207 10.97 -5.10 -3.63
CA TRP A 207 9.78 -5.34 -4.46
C TRP A 207 10.15 -5.50 -5.95
N CYS A 208 11.02 -4.65 -6.49
CA CYS A 208 11.52 -4.76 -7.87
C CYS A 208 12.26 -6.09 -8.09
N ALA A 209 13.14 -6.49 -7.18
CA ALA A 209 13.87 -7.76 -7.27
C ALA A 209 12.93 -8.98 -7.29
N ALA A 210 11.99 -9.05 -6.34
CA ALA A 210 11.00 -10.12 -6.30
C ALA A 210 10.08 -10.12 -7.53
N SER A 211 9.71 -8.94 -8.05
CA SER A 211 8.90 -8.80 -9.25
C SER A 211 9.61 -9.33 -10.50
N LYS A 212 10.92 -9.05 -10.61
CA LYS A 212 11.74 -9.51 -11.74
C LYS A 212 11.73 -11.03 -11.86
N GLU A 213 11.91 -11.73 -10.73
CA GLU A 213 11.87 -13.21 -10.70
C GLU A 213 10.47 -13.72 -11.07
N GLN A 214 9.40 -13.18 -10.46
CA GLN A 214 8.03 -13.60 -10.74
C GLN A 214 7.61 -13.36 -12.20
N ILE A 215 8.01 -12.22 -12.80
CA ILE A 215 7.71 -11.91 -14.19
C ILE A 215 8.39 -12.92 -15.11
N LYS A 216 9.65 -13.29 -14.83
CA LYS A 216 10.44 -14.24 -15.61
C LYS A 216 9.87 -15.66 -15.48
N GLU A 217 9.71 -16.15 -14.26
CA GLU A 217 9.25 -17.52 -13.97
C GLU A 217 7.87 -17.80 -14.54
N ARG A 218 6.93 -16.86 -14.37
CA ARG A 218 5.55 -17.01 -14.80
C ARG A 218 5.27 -16.46 -16.19
N LYS A 219 6.29 -15.96 -16.89
CA LYS A 219 6.18 -15.38 -18.25
C LYS A 219 5.05 -14.34 -18.37
N LEU A 220 4.88 -13.52 -17.32
CA LEU A 220 3.74 -12.60 -17.21
C LEU A 220 3.70 -11.56 -18.34
N GLY A 221 4.85 -11.22 -18.93
CA GLY A 221 4.94 -10.29 -20.06
C GLY A 221 4.42 -10.83 -21.39
N ASP A 222 4.38 -12.14 -21.58
CA ASP A 222 4.04 -12.75 -22.89
C ASP A 222 2.60 -12.45 -23.28
N MET A 223 1.66 -12.57 -22.34
CA MET A 223 0.25 -12.23 -22.58
C MET A 223 0.06 -10.75 -22.89
N THR A 224 0.75 -9.88 -22.17
CA THR A 224 0.73 -8.43 -22.41
C THR A 224 1.29 -8.10 -23.78
N LYS A 225 2.43 -8.71 -24.15
CA LYS A 225 3.04 -8.57 -25.49
C LYS A 225 2.07 -9.01 -26.58
N ALA A 226 1.49 -10.20 -26.47
CA ALA A 226 0.56 -10.73 -27.47
C ALA A 226 -0.65 -9.80 -27.65
N THR A 227 -1.23 -9.30 -26.53
CA THR A 227 -2.35 -8.36 -26.57
C THR A 227 -1.97 -7.04 -27.24
N ALA A 228 -0.81 -6.47 -26.89
CA ALA A 228 -0.33 -5.21 -27.46
C ALA A 228 -0.01 -5.34 -28.98
N MET A 229 0.61 -6.44 -29.36
CA MET A 229 0.90 -6.72 -30.78
C MET A 229 -0.37 -6.92 -31.61
N ALA A 230 -1.38 -7.59 -31.05
CA ALA A 230 -2.66 -7.76 -31.71
C ALA A 230 -3.38 -6.42 -31.93
N ALA A 231 -3.38 -5.53 -30.93
CA ALA A 231 -3.94 -4.19 -31.05
C ALA A 231 -3.16 -3.34 -32.09
N LEU A 232 -1.82 -3.41 -32.06
CA LEU A 232 -0.95 -2.64 -32.97
C LEU A 232 -1.18 -3.00 -34.45
N ARG A 233 -1.49 -4.28 -34.74
CA ARG A 233 -1.78 -4.74 -36.12
C ARG A 233 -3.13 -4.24 -36.63
N ARG A 234 -4.07 -3.89 -35.74
CA ARG A 234 -5.43 -3.53 -36.11
C ARG A 234 -5.59 -2.06 -36.46
N THR A 235 -4.75 -1.20 -35.95
CA THR A 235 -4.92 0.25 -36.12
C THR A 235 -3.59 0.98 -36.25
N LYS A 236 -3.63 2.10 -36.96
CA LYS A 236 -2.59 3.13 -37.01
C LYS A 236 -2.96 4.33 -36.15
N ASP A 237 -4.20 4.36 -35.67
CA ASP A 237 -4.66 5.44 -34.81
C ASP A 237 -4.29 5.15 -33.35
N ARG A 238 -3.70 6.14 -32.70
CA ARG A 238 -3.19 6.05 -31.35
C ARG A 238 -4.32 5.95 -30.31
N ALA A 239 -5.39 6.71 -30.48
CA ALA A 239 -6.52 6.70 -29.54
C ALA A 239 -7.26 5.37 -29.61
N GLU A 240 -7.43 4.84 -30.83
CA GLU A 240 -8.01 3.53 -31.05
C GLU A 240 -7.13 2.42 -30.45
N PHE A 241 -5.79 2.51 -30.61
CA PHE A 241 -4.86 1.57 -29.98
C PHE A 241 -5.02 1.51 -28.46
N ILE A 242 -5.06 2.67 -27.80
CA ILE A 242 -5.26 2.77 -26.35
C ILE A 242 -6.61 2.15 -25.95
N THR A 243 -7.66 2.44 -26.72
CA THR A 243 -9.00 1.89 -26.47
C THR A 243 -9.04 0.38 -26.62
N LEU A 244 -8.44 -0.17 -27.68
CA LEU A 244 -8.35 -1.61 -27.92
C LEU A 244 -7.62 -2.33 -26.78
N LEU A 245 -6.53 -1.76 -26.28
CA LEU A 245 -5.81 -2.31 -25.13
C LEU A 245 -6.68 -2.31 -23.87
N ARG A 246 -7.34 -1.20 -23.60
CA ARG A 246 -8.19 -1.04 -22.41
C ARG A 246 -9.34 -2.05 -22.39
N THR A 247 -9.98 -2.32 -23.53
CA THR A 247 -11.02 -3.37 -23.64
C THR A 247 -10.50 -4.77 -23.31
N LYS A 248 -9.20 -4.98 -23.40
CA LYS A 248 -8.52 -6.24 -23.07
C LYS A 248 -7.88 -6.24 -21.68
N GLY A 249 -8.17 -5.23 -20.85
CA GLY A 249 -7.65 -5.12 -19.50
C GLY A 249 -6.18 -4.71 -19.43
N VAL A 250 -5.67 -4.01 -20.45
CA VAL A 250 -4.31 -3.46 -20.48
C VAL A 250 -4.41 -1.95 -20.65
N ASP A 251 -3.85 -1.19 -19.73
CA ASP A 251 -3.61 0.24 -19.93
C ASP A 251 -2.20 0.47 -20.49
N VAL A 252 -2.04 1.56 -21.24
CA VAL A 252 -0.73 2.03 -21.69
C VAL A 252 -0.57 3.50 -21.30
N VAL A 253 0.56 3.81 -20.66
CA VAL A 253 0.97 5.17 -20.37
C VAL A 253 2.06 5.57 -21.34
N LEU A 254 1.74 6.49 -22.24
CA LEU A 254 2.67 7.08 -23.18
C LEU A 254 3.22 8.37 -22.56
N ARG A 255 4.54 8.51 -22.61
CA ARG A 255 5.22 9.74 -22.19
C ARG A 255 5.67 10.47 -23.43
N GLU A 256 5.36 11.74 -23.49
CA GLU A 256 5.52 12.58 -24.65
C GLU A 256 6.30 13.84 -24.31
N THR A 257 7.02 14.33 -25.29
CA THR A 257 7.58 15.68 -25.25
C THR A 257 6.48 16.70 -25.51
N ASP A 258 6.76 17.97 -25.27
CA ASP A 258 5.85 19.10 -25.58
C ASP A 258 5.48 19.16 -27.06
N THR A 259 6.29 18.58 -27.94
CA THR A 259 6.05 18.45 -29.38
C THR A 259 5.20 17.22 -29.75
N GLY A 260 4.70 16.45 -28.78
CA GLY A 260 3.89 15.25 -29.01
C GLY A 260 4.69 13.97 -29.35
N ARG A 261 6.03 14.03 -29.37
CA ARG A 261 6.86 12.86 -29.64
C ARG A 261 6.84 11.88 -28.46
N ILE A 262 6.55 10.62 -28.74
CA ILE A 262 6.59 9.54 -27.76
C ILE A 262 8.04 9.19 -27.43
N TYR A 263 8.48 9.39 -26.19
CA TYR A 263 9.78 8.96 -25.69
C TYR A 263 9.73 7.81 -24.69
N GLY A 264 8.54 7.45 -24.23
CA GLY A 264 8.35 6.33 -23.30
C GLY A 264 6.98 5.68 -23.47
N ALA A 265 6.92 4.36 -23.29
CA ALA A 265 5.68 3.59 -23.27
C ALA A 265 5.76 2.56 -22.15
N THR A 266 4.76 2.54 -21.28
CA THR A 266 4.66 1.56 -20.19
C THR A 266 3.29 0.90 -20.26
N PHE A 267 3.28 -0.43 -20.33
CA PHE A 267 2.07 -1.26 -20.40
C PHE A 267 1.75 -1.80 -19.01
N ILE A 268 0.50 -1.67 -18.61
CA ILE A 268 -0.04 -2.10 -17.31
C ILE A 268 -1.13 -3.13 -17.57
N ASP A 269 -0.83 -4.40 -17.36
CA ASP A 269 -1.79 -5.48 -17.54
C ASP A 269 -2.48 -5.80 -16.22
N HIS A 270 -3.75 -5.43 -16.10
CA HIS A 270 -4.54 -5.60 -14.89
C HIS A 270 -4.92 -7.06 -14.60
N ARG A 271 -4.85 -7.93 -15.60
CA ARG A 271 -5.17 -9.37 -15.50
C ARG A 271 -4.04 -10.13 -14.80
N THR A 272 -2.81 -9.85 -15.21
CA THR A 272 -1.60 -10.50 -14.67
C THR A 272 -0.93 -9.69 -13.56
N GLY A 273 -1.26 -8.40 -13.46
CA GLY A 273 -0.58 -7.43 -12.63
C GLY A 273 0.83 -7.08 -13.14
N CYS A 274 1.14 -7.36 -14.40
CA CYS A 274 2.44 -7.08 -14.99
C CYS A 274 2.52 -5.63 -15.47
N VAL A 275 3.56 -4.91 -15.06
CA VAL A 275 3.85 -3.53 -15.49
C VAL A 275 5.23 -3.49 -16.08
N LEU A 276 5.32 -3.26 -17.40
CA LEU A 276 6.59 -3.28 -18.12
C LEU A 276 6.68 -2.15 -19.16
N ASN A 277 7.86 -1.59 -19.29
CA ASN A 277 8.18 -0.72 -20.41
C ASN A 277 8.08 -1.48 -21.74
N GLY A 278 7.61 -0.82 -22.77
CA GLY A 278 7.41 -1.43 -24.08
C GLY A 278 8.67 -2.07 -24.67
N SER A 279 9.85 -1.48 -24.46
CA SER A 279 11.14 -2.04 -24.86
C SER A 279 11.46 -3.41 -24.22
N ARG A 280 10.91 -3.69 -23.04
CA ARG A 280 11.04 -5.00 -22.35
C ARG A 280 10.07 -6.05 -22.90
N LEU A 281 8.95 -5.62 -23.47
CA LEU A 281 8.00 -6.50 -24.14
C LEU A 281 8.44 -6.88 -25.54
N GLY A 282 9.11 -5.96 -26.25
CA GLY A 282 9.63 -6.19 -27.59
C GLY A 282 10.06 -4.90 -28.27
N LYS A 283 10.91 -5.01 -29.30
CA LYS A 283 11.39 -3.86 -30.08
C LYS A 283 10.24 -3.10 -30.73
N GLU A 284 9.21 -3.81 -31.16
CA GLU A 284 8.03 -3.28 -31.86
C GLU A 284 7.15 -2.43 -30.95
N LEU A 285 7.24 -2.62 -29.62
CA LEU A 285 6.50 -1.89 -28.60
C LEU A 285 7.34 -0.82 -27.92
N SER A 286 8.58 -0.60 -28.38
CA SER A 286 9.41 0.50 -27.89
C SER A 286 8.80 1.86 -28.28
N ALA A 287 9.13 2.90 -27.53
CA ALA A 287 8.61 4.26 -27.79
C ALA A 287 8.86 4.72 -29.23
N ASN A 288 10.07 4.51 -29.74
CA ASN A 288 10.41 4.89 -31.11
C ASN A 288 9.61 4.08 -32.15
N ALA A 289 9.41 2.78 -31.93
CA ALA A 289 8.61 1.96 -32.82
C ALA A 289 7.14 2.38 -32.83
N LEU A 290 6.58 2.70 -31.66
CA LEU A 290 5.23 3.22 -31.54
C LEU A 290 5.08 4.60 -32.20
N GLN A 291 6.04 5.50 -32.03
CA GLN A 291 6.07 6.79 -32.72
C GLN A 291 6.02 6.60 -34.23
N THR A 292 6.90 5.78 -34.78
CA THR A 292 6.94 5.49 -36.24
C THR A 292 5.66 4.80 -36.74
N HIS A 293 5.03 3.99 -35.85
CA HIS A 293 3.79 3.29 -36.22
C HIS A 293 2.58 4.22 -36.32
N PHE A 294 2.45 5.17 -35.43
CA PHE A 294 1.34 6.11 -35.40
C PHE A 294 1.54 7.33 -36.31
N GLU A 295 2.79 7.76 -36.45
CA GLU A 295 3.19 8.88 -37.28
C GLU A 295 4.33 8.44 -38.22
N PRO A 296 4.02 7.71 -39.28
CA PRO A 296 5.05 7.29 -40.24
C PRO A 296 5.72 8.53 -40.87
N PRO A 297 7.04 8.51 -41.07
CA PRO A 297 7.73 9.62 -41.69
C PRO A 297 7.11 9.94 -43.06
N LEU A 298 6.95 11.23 -43.34
CA LEU A 298 6.46 11.69 -44.64
C LEU A 298 7.34 11.12 -45.75
N PRO A 299 6.78 10.58 -46.84
CA PRO A 299 7.56 10.07 -47.97
C PRO A 299 8.45 11.19 -48.55
N GLY A 300 9.75 10.98 -48.55
CA GLY A 300 10.71 11.92 -49.13
C GLY A 300 11.55 12.77 -48.17
N VAL A 301 11.35 12.63 -46.85
CA VAL A 301 12.24 13.27 -45.87
C VAL A 301 13.31 12.25 -45.44
N PRO A 302 14.62 12.53 -45.58
CA PRO A 302 15.66 11.62 -45.10
C PRO A 302 15.57 11.46 -43.60
N VAL A 303 15.48 10.20 -43.17
CA VAL A 303 15.48 9.85 -41.73
C VAL A 303 16.88 10.16 -41.18
N SER A 304 17.01 11.21 -40.40
CA SER A 304 18.23 11.44 -39.65
C SER A 304 18.33 10.33 -38.59
N ILE A 305 19.31 9.43 -38.81
CA ILE A 305 19.64 8.36 -37.87
C ILE A 305 20.33 9.05 -36.67
N SER A 306 19.57 9.49 -35.70
CA SER A 306 20.12 9.85 -34.40
C SER A 306 20.42 8.57 -33.64
N PHE A 307 21.72 8.31 -33.44
CA PHE A 307 22.15 7.27 -32.49
C PHE A 307 21.51 7.50 -31.16
N PRO A 308 21.04 6.43 -30.46
CA PRO A 308 20.50 6.60 -29.10
C PRO A 308 21.64 7.12 -28.24
N LEU A 309 21.49 8.34 -27.74
CA LEU A 309 22.21 8.78 -26.56
C LEU A 309 21.94 7.73 -25.48
N ALA A 310 23.00 7.13 -24.96
CA ALA A 310 22.97 6.25 -23.80
C ALA A 310 22.10 6.90 -22.74
N ASP A 311 21.33 6.08 -22.04
CA ASP A 311 20.51 6.49 -20.89
C ASP A 311 21.31 7.48 -20.03
N THR A 312 21.08 8.77 -20.22
CA THR A 312 21.59 9.75 -19.28
C THR A 312 20.86 9.48 -17.98
N PRO A 313 21.58 9.28 -16.88
CA PRO A 313 20.93 9.21 -15.58
C PRO A 313 20.13 10.49 -15.42
N ASP A 314 18.85 10.34 -15.10
CA ASP A 314 17.93 11.41 -14.77
C ASP A 314 18.63 12.32 -13.74
N THR A 315 19.17 13.44 -14.21
CA THR A 315 19.77 14.46 -13.36
C THR A 315 18.62 15.14 -12.63
N GLY A 316 18.24 14.50 -11.52
CA GLY A 316 17.28 15.06 -10.59
C GLY A 316 17.70 16.47 -10.19
N GLN A 317 16.93 17.44 -10.57
CA GLN A 317 17.02 18.77 -10.00
C GLN A 317 16.98 18.63 -8.48
N GLN A 318 18.07 19.04 -7.82
CA GLN A 318 18.15 19.15 -6.38
C GLN A 318 17.17 20.23 -5.94
N VAL A 319 16.03 19.81 -5.45
CA VAL A 319 15.16 20.69 -4.68
C VAL A 319 15.76 20.78 -3.28
N GLN A 320 16.56 21.79 -3.04
CA GLN A 320 16.94 22.20 -1.69
C GLN A 320 15.70 22.78 -1.01
N THR A 321 15.05 22.00 -0.16
CA THR A 321 14.13 22.55 0.83
C THR A 321 14.91 22.82 2.11
N PRO A 322 14.81 24.01 2.70
CA PRO A 322 15.41 24.26 4.01
C PRO A 322 14.69 23.40 5.05
N PHE A 323 15.46 22.57 5.73
CA PHE A 323 14.97 21.83 6.89
C PHE A 323 15.06 22.77 8.10
N ASP A 324 13.94 23.30 8.54
CA ASP A 324 13.81 23.83 9.89
C ASP A 324 13.80 22.65 10.87
N ASP A 325 14.86 22.59 11.65
CA ASP A 325 15.10 21.60 12.70
C ASP A 325 14.52 22.14 14.01
N ASP A 326 13.19 22.21 14.11
CA ASP A 326 12.51 22.48 15.37
C ASP A 326 11.12 21.86 15.35
N THR A 327 11.00 20.68 15.93
CA THR A 327 9.88 20.25 16.79
C THR A 327 10.07 18.80 17.22
N ILE A 328 11.02 18.57 18.11
CA ILE A 328 10.98 17.45 19.03
C ILE A 328 10.69 18.04 20.42
N ALA A 329 9.46 18.37 20.69
CA ALA A 329 8.99 18.57 22.05
C ALA A 329 7.47 18.38 22.10
N GLY A 330 7.03 17.42 22.87
CA GLY A 330 5.71 17.45 23.51
C GLY A 330 4.58 16.81 22.73
N GLY A 331 4.23 15.60 23.13
CA GLY A 331 2.94 15.00 22.75
C GLY A 331 2.91 13.49 22.89
N TRP A 332 3.27 12.96 24.04
CA TRP A 332 2.92 11.58 24.39
C TRP A 332 1.43 11.54 24.75
N GLY A 333 0.59 11.60 23.73
CA GLY A 333 -0.80 11.24 23.82
C GLY A 333 -0.91 9.77 24.19
N LEU A 334 -1.77 9.48 25.15
CA LEU A 334 -2.21 8.17 25.64
C LEU A 334 -2.24 7.11 24.53
N PHE A 335 -1.22 6.28 24.43
CA PHE A 335 -1.28 5.03 23.70
C PHE A 335 -1.94 3.99 24.62
N LEU A 336 -3.26 3.99 24.62
CA LEU A 336 -4.02 2.80 24.96
C LEU A 336 -3.58 1.72 23.94
N SER A 337 -3.07 0.60 24.44
CA SER A 337 -2.74 -0.54 23.58
C SER A 337 -4.06 -1.14 23.09
N LEU A 338 -4.57 -0.62 21.99
CA LEU A 338 -5.77 -1.16 21.34
C LEU A 338 -5.34 -2.41 20.58
N ILE A 339 -5.68 -3.58 21.09
CA ILE A 339 -5.55 -4.84 20.35
C ILE A 339 -6.83 -4.97 19.54
N HIS A 340 -6.80 -4.58 18.27
CA HIS A 340 -7.85 -4.91 17.31
C HIS A 340 -7.58 -6.30 16.74
N ILE A 341 -8.55 -7.17 16.89
CA ILE A 341 -8.61 -8.49 16.30
C ILE A 341 -9.72 -8.50 15.26
#